data_485da349a461edbea87723c52453b29a
#
_entry.id   485da349a461edbea87723c52453b29a
#
_cell.length_a   1.000
_cell.length_b   1.000
_cell.length_c   1.000
_cell.angle_alpha   90.00
_cell.angle_beta   90.00
_cell.angle_gamma   90.00
#
_symmetry.space_group_name_H-M   'P 1'
#
loop_
_entity.id
_entity.type
_entity.pdbx_description
1 polymer ?
#
loop_
_entity_poly.entity_id
_entity_poly.type
_entity_poly.pdbx_seq_one_letter_code
_entity_poly.pdbx_strand_id
1 'polypeptide(L)'
;MKKMFKTSLAVAMSVCMAAALTACGGSGSASSSAPADSGAAAETTESADTGAKIKIGGSGPLTGPAAVYGQAVKNAAEIAVEEVNAKGGLQFELNMQDDAHDPEKAVTAYGVLKDWGMQASLATVTSAPGAAVSPSYAEDKIFAITPSGSSTSVIFADPDNLSGAFGNVFQMCFTDPNQGTASADYISGHADLGSQVAIIYKNDDNYSKGIHDTFVAEAAAKNLAIVYEGTFDDSNAQDFTVQLGKAQEAGADILFLPIYYDPASLILTQANGMGYKPTFFGVDGMDGILGLEGFDTSLAEGVYLLTPFSADATDELTVNFVNKYKEKFGEVPNQFAADSYDCVYAIAQACEAAGVTADMSADEICAKLVEQFTSMTFSGLTGSEMTWTANGEVTKSPKAVVIQNGVYVGVEE
;
A
#
# COMPACT_ATOMS: atom_id res chain seq x y z
N MET A 1 56.10 7.88 -12.33
CA MET A 1 56.41 9.17 -11.71
C MET A 1 55.26 9.50 -10.77
N LYS A 2 55.37 9.15 -9.49
CA LYS A 2 55.74 9.95 -8.30
C LYS A 2 55.01 11.32 -8.24
N LYS A 3 54.03 11.46 -7.33
CA LYS A 3 54.08 12.10 -6.00
C LYS A 3 52.69 12.02 -5.35
N MET A 4 52.58 11.34 -4.34
CA MET A 4 52.26 11.47 -2.91
C MET A 4 52.29 12.92 -2.36
N PHE A 5 51.25 13.30 -1.64
CA PHE A 5 51.35 14.17 -0.47
C PHE A 5 50.33 13.74 0.61
N LYS A 6 50.89 13.43 1.76
CA LYS A 6 50.24 13.23 3.05
C LYS A 6 50.33 14.53 3.84
N THR A 7 49.35 14.79 4.70
CA THR A 7 49.47 15.43 6.04
C THR A 7 48.06 15.47 6.64
N SER A 8 47.67 14.82 7.67
CA SER A 8 48.03 14.71 9.10
C SER A 8 47.61 15.89 9.99
N LEU A 9 46.77 15.54 11.03
CA LEU A 9 46.78 15.98 12.42
C LEU A 9 46.04 17.32 12.74
N ALA A 10 45.12 17.46 13.72
CA ALA A 10 45.24 17.25 15.16
C ALA A 10 43.91 17.41 15.88
N VAL A 11 43.65 16.57 16.77
CA VAL A 11 43.12 16.52 18.13
C VAL A 11 43.03 17.85 18.90
N ALA A 12 41.87 18.10 19.56
CA ALA A 12 41.81 18.81 20.84
C ALA A 12 40.59 18.32 21.64
N MET A 13 40.87 17.61 22.73
CA MET A 13 40.02 17.37 23.89
C MET A 13 39.87 18.69 24.70
N SER A 14 38.69 18.88 25.29
CA SER A 14 38.60 19.65 26.55
C SER A 14 37.44 19.11 27.40
N VAL A 15 37.86 18.51 28.51
CA VAL A 15 37.07 18.12 29.69
C VAL A 15 36.95 19.34 30.59
N CYS A 16 35.77 19.59 31.15
CA CYS A 16 35.61 20.32 32.43
C CYS A 16 34.47 19.73 33.23
N MET A 17 34.87 19.06 34.33
CA MET A 17 34.05 18.79 35.51
C MET A 17 33.99 20.04 36.39
N ALA A 18 32.89 20.23 37.09
CA ALA A 18 32.92 20.64 38.49
C ALA A 18 31.55 20.50 39.17
N ALA A 19 31.57 19.81 40.29
CA ALA A 19 30.52 19.58 41.27
C ALA A 19 30.53 20.64 42.36
N ALA A 20 29.41 20.77 43.10
CA ALA A 20 29.30 21.05 44.55
C ALA A 20 27.84 21.33 44.87
N LEU A 21 27.12 20.58 45.64
CA LEU A 21 27.04 20.27 47.09
C LEU A 21 26.62 21.44 47.97
N THR A 22 25.65 21.12 48.81
CA THR A 22 25.27 21.47 50.20
C THR A 22 24.06 22.43 50.30
N ALA A 23 23.13 22.23 51.17
CA ALA A 23 22.75 21.42 52.31
C ALA A 23 21.83 22.20 53.23
N CYS A 24 20.88 21.52 53.92
CA CYS A 24 20.28 21.87 55.24
C CYS A 24 19.42 23.14 55.32
N GLY A 25 18.26 23.16 55.89
CA GLY A 25 17.60 22.47 56.97
C GLY A 25 16.57 23.39 57.59
N GLY A 26 15.59 22.88 58.32
CA GLY A 26 14.84 23.72 59.26
C GLY A 26 13.36 23.36 59.44
N SER A 27 13.12 22.71 60.55
CA SER A 27 11.86 22.25 61.13
C SER A 27 10.82 23.36 61.39
N GLY A 28 9.53 22.95 61.43
CA GLY A 28 8.49 23.75 62.07
C GLY A 28 7.13 23.03 62.03
N SER A 29 6.79 22.36 63.09
CA SER A 29 5.47 21.78 63.36
C SER A 29 4.40 22.82 63.62
N ALA A 30 3.18 22.58 63.22
CA ALA A 30 1.99 22.78 64.06
C ALA A 30 0.71 22.20 63.43
N SER A 31 0.04 21.43 64.20
CA SER A 31 -1.25 20.79 64.19
C SER A 31 -2.44 21.73 63.94
N SER A 32 -3.50 21.22 63.21
CA SER A 32 -4.88 21.11 63.73
C SER A 32 -5.88 20.57 62.73
N SER A 33 -6.50 19.48 63.14
CA SER A 33 -7.90 19.04 63.03
C SER A 33 -8.70 19.11 61.74
N ALA A 34 -9.19 17.93 61.35
CA ALA A 34 -10.22 17.57 60.39
C ALA A 34 -11.60 18.11 60.77
N PRO A 35 -12.64 18.06 59.85
CA PRO A 35 -13.41 16.81 59.73
C PRO A 35 -13.71 16.36 58.31
N ALA A 36 -14.08 15.08 58.24
CA ALA A 36 -14.45 14.30 57.09
C ALA A 36 -15.69 14.81 56.35
N ASP A 37 -15.65 14.74 55.01
CA ASP A 37 -16.86 14.51 54.23
C ASP A 37 -16.59 13.45 53.12
N SER A 38 -17.47 12.49 53.07
CA SER A 38 -17.44 11.30 52.23
C SER A 38 -17.89 11.65 50.82
N GLY A 39 -16.97 11.73 49.87
CA GLY A 39 -17.27 11.75 48.46
C GLY A 39 -16.58 10.56 47.78
N ALA A 40 -17.38 9.64 47.25
CA ALA A 40 -16.90 8.50 46.49
C ALA A 40 -16.05 8.97 45.30
N ALA A 41 -14.73 8.77 45.38
CA ALA A 41 -13.85 8.93 44.26
C ALA A 41 -14.09 7.76 43.31
N ALA A 42 -14.58 8.06 42.11
CA ALA A 42 -14.45 7.15 40.97
C ALA A 42 -12.96 6.90 40.76
N GLU A 43 -12.52 5.68 40.95
CA GLU A 43 -11.22 5.23 40.50
C GLU A 43 -11.18 5.35 38.97
N THR A 44 -10.65 6.45 38.47
CA THR A 44 -10.06 6.48 37.17
C THR A 44 -8.84 5.59 37.25
N THR A 45 -8.94 4.37 36.75
CA THR A 45 -7.78 3.54 36.43
C THR A 45 -6.99 4.31 35.35
N GLU A 46 -6.02 5.10 35.80
CA GLU A 46 -4.91 5.49 34.93
C GLU A 46 -4.27 4.19 34.47
N SER A 47 -4.52 3.82 33.20
CA SER A 47 -3.74 2.84 32.48
C SER A 47 -2.30 3.32 32.57
N ALA A 48 -1.48 2.63 33.33
CA ALA A 48 -0.05 2.87 33.37
C ALA A 48 0.46 2.77 31.93
N ASP A 49 0.86 3.86 31.34
CA ASP A 49 1.61 3.88 30.08
C ASP A 49 2.91 3.09 30.31
N THR A 50 2.90 1.82 29.95
CA THR A 50 4.06 0.92 30.08
C THR A 50 5.14 1.24 29.05
N GLY A 51 4.91 2.19 28.14
CA GLY A 51 5.79 2.52 27.02
C GLY A 51 5.91 1.38 25.99
N ALA A 52 5.19 0.27 26.19
CA ALA A 52 5.16 -0.84 25.24
C ALA A 52 4.29 -0.48 24.03
N LYS A 53 4.81 -0.82 22.83
CA LYS A 53 4.14 -0.56 21.56
C LYS A 53 3.84 -1.87 20.85
N ILE A 54 2.71 -1.91 20.14
CA ILE A 54 2.42 -2.98 19.18
C ILE A 54 3.30 -2.79 17.96
N LYS A 55 4.04 -3.83 17.58
CA LYS A 55 5.00 -3.80 16.47
C LYS A 55 4.33 -4.19 15.16
N ILE A 56 4.20 -3.23 14.26
CA ILE A 56 3.68 -3.43 12.90
C ILE A 56 4.87 -3.52 11.95
N GLY A 57 5.03 -4.67 11.29
CA GLY A 57 6.03 -4.88 10.25
C GLY A 57 5.43 -4.74 8.86
N GLY A 58 6.28 -4.70 7.84
CA GLY A 58 5.90 -4.78 6.44
C GLY A 58 7.12 -4.76 5.53
N SER A 59 6.97 -5.19 4.29
CA SER A 59 7.99 -5.03 3.27
C SER A 59 7.42 -4.50 1.96
N GLY A 60 8.25 -3.90 1.17
CA GLY A 60 7.90 -3.42 -0.15
C GLY A 60 9.10 -2.90 -0.91
N PRO A 61 8.96 -2.63 -2.19
CA PRO A 61 10.03 -2.06 -3.00
C PRO A 61 10.30 -0.62 -2.58
N LEU A 62 11.22 -0.40 -1.65
CA LEU A 62 11.67 0.94 -1.27
C LEU A 62 12.72 1.45 -2.26
N THR A 63 13.32 0.55 -3.04
CA THR A 63 14.26 0.80 -4.12
C THR A 63 13.88 0.02 -5.38
N GLY A 64 14.48 0.39 -6.54
CA GLY A 64 14.26 -0.30 -7.81
C GLY A 64 13.05 0.20 -8.62
N PRO A 65 12.65 -0.52 -9.70
CA PRO A 65 11.65 -0.04 -10.66
C PRO A 65 10.24 0.13 -10.10
N ALA A 66 9.92 -0.50 -8.99
CA ALA A 66 8.61 -0.40 -8.33
C ALA A 66 8.64 0.49 -7.07
N ALA A 67 9.69 1.30 -6.87
CA ALA A 67 9.91 2.05 -5.64
C ALA A 67 8.81 3.06 -5.31
N VAL A 68 8.12 3.60 -6.31
CA VAL A 68 6.98 4.54 -6.11
C VAL A 68 5.89 3.91 -5.24
N TYR A 69 5.60 2.62 -5.40
CA TYR A 69 4.60 1.93 -4.58
C TYR A 69 5.06 1.79 -3.12
N GLY A 70 6.25 1.22 -2.92
CA GLY A 70 6.75 0.94 -1.56
C GLY A 70 7.00 2.19 -0.75
N GLN A 71 7.52 3.25 -1.38
CA GLN A 71 7.73 4.54 -0.72
C GLN A 71 6.40 5.19 -0.33
N ALA A 72 5.39 5.15 -1.22
CA ALA A 72 4.06 5.67 -0.93
C ALA A 72 3.41 4.95 0.25
N VAL A 73 3.46 3.61 0.27
CA VAL A 73 2.96 2.77 1.38
C VAL A 73 3.66 3.12 2.69
N LYS A 74 4.99 3.15 2.70
CA LYS A 74 5.78 3.47 3.91
C LYS A 74 5.45 4.87 4.43
N ASN A 75 5.45 5.86 3.56
CA ASN A 75 5.20 7.26 3.91
C ASN A 75 3.82 7.46 4.56
N ALA A 76 2.79 6.84 3.99
CA ALA A 76 1.43 6.94 4.52
C ALA A 76 1.24 6.15 5.82
N ALA A 77 1.86 4.96 5.93
CA ALA A 77 1.86 4.21 7.19
C ALA A 77 2.52 4.98 8.33
N GLU A 78 3.63 5.71 8.06
CA GLU A 78 4.26 6.59 9.05
C GLU A 78 3.30 7.69 9.52
N ILE A 79 2.59 8.37 8.60
CA ILE A 79 1.58 9.38 8.96
C ILE A 79 0.49 8.76 9.83
N ALA A 80 -0.06 7.62 9.43
CA ALA A 80 -1.16 6.98 10.15
C ALA A 80 -0.73 6.54 11.56
N VAL A 81 0.45 5.94 11.71
CA VAL A 81 1.00 5.55 13.02
C VAL A 81 1.24 6.77 13.91
N GLU A 82 1.79 7.87 13.37
CA GLU A 82 1.95 9.12 14.13
C GLU A 82 0.60 9.67 14.62
N GLU A 83 -0.42 9.65 13.76
CA GLU A 83 -1.76 10.15 14.11
C GLU A 83 -2.48 9.27 15.12
N VAL A 84 -2.41 7.96 14.96
CA VAL A 84 -3.00 7.01 15.93
C VAL A 84 -2.31 7.15 17.27
N ASN A 85 -0.99 7.21 17.30
CA ASN A 85 -0.23 7.39 18.54
C ASN A 85 -0.54 8.75 19.23
N ALA A 86 -0.76 9.80 18.45
CA ALA A 86 -1.11 11.13 18.99
C ALA A 86 -2.49 11.19 19.65
N LYS A 87 -3.42 10.28 19.30
CA LYS A 87 -4.74 10.16 19.93
C LYS A 87 -4.67 9.63 21.37
N GLY A 88 -3.53 9.02 21.76
CA GLY A 88 -3.39 8.30 23.02
C GLY A 88 -4.02 6.90 22.96
N GLY A 89 -3.93 6.12 24.04
CA GLY A 89 -4.35 4.72 24.07
C GLY A 89 -3.27 3.78 23.53
N LEU A 90 -3.62 2.85 22.67
CA LEU A 90 -2.66 1.92 22.06
C LEU A 90 -1.60 2.67 21.27
N GLN A 91 -0.36 2.26 21.44
CA GLN A 91 0.78 2.81 20.74
C GLN A 91 1.34 1.78 19.75
N PHE A 92 1.75 2.25 18.58
CA PHE A 92 2.29 1.42 17.51
C PHE A 92 3.72 1.83 17.16
N GLU A 93 4.52 0.86 16.75
CA GLU A 93 5.84 1.05 16.18
C GLU A 93 5.88 0.39 14.81
N LEU A 94 6.31 1.12 13.78
CA LEU A 94 6.38 0.66 12.40
C LEU A 94 7.81 0.30 12.00
N ASN A 95 7.97 -0.83 11.30
CA ASN A 95 9.22 -1.23 10.67
C ASN A 95 8.96 -1.73 9.24
N MET A 96 9.38 -0.95 8.25
CA MET A 96 9.26 -1.30 6.82
C MET A 96 10.63 -1.70 6.28
N GLN A 97 10.70 -2.87 5.64
CA GLN A 97 11.89 -3.42 5.02
C GLN A 97 11.83 -3.28 3.48
N ASP A 98 13.00 -3.14 2.85
CA ASP A 98 13.09 -3.10 1.39
C ASP A 98 13.19 -4.53 0.82
N ASP A 99 12.22 -4.92 0.01
CA ASP A 99 12.26 -6.17 -0.75
C ASP A 99 12.62 -5.96 -2.23
N ALA A 100 12.70 -4.70 -2.69
CA ALA A 100 13.01 -4.33 -4.08
C ALA A 100 12.15 -5.08 -5.13
N HIS A 101 10.92 -5.44 -4.79
CA HIS A 101 10.02 -6.26 -5.62
C HIS A 101 10.53 -7.69 -5.91
N ASP A 102 11.37 -8.23 -5.04
CA ASP A 102 12.01 -9.54 -5.19
C ASP A 102 11.46 -10.53 -4.15
N PRO A 103 10.85 -11.66 -4.56
CA PRO A 103 10.29 -12.63 -3.63
C PRO A 103 11.29 -13.22 -2.61
N GLU A 104 12.55 -13.44 -3.00
CA GLU A 104 13.57 -14.00 -2.10
C GLU A 104 13.99 -12.97 -1.04
N LYS A 105 14.08 -11.70 -1.45
CA LYS A 105 14.34 -10.59 -0.52
C LYS A 105 13.17 -10.38 0.43
N ALA A 106 11.92 -10.51 -0.03
CA ALA A 106 10.74 -10.40 0.81
C ALA A 106 10.70 -11.48 1.90
N VAL A 107 11.07 -12.73 1.57
CA VAL A 107 11.22 -13.81 2.57
C VAL A 107 12.32 -13.47 3.58
N THR A 108 13.43 -12.88 3.11
CA THR A 108 14.51 -12.43 4.01
C THR A 108 14.03 -11.29 4.92
N ALA A 109 13.33 -10.31 4.37
CA ALA A 109 12.74 -9.18 5.10
C ALA A 109 11.75 -9.65 6.17
N TYR A 110 10.92 -10.64 5.84
CA TYR A 110 10.02 -11.28 6.80
C TYR A 110 10.79 -11.85 8.00
N GLY A 111 11.88 -12.58 7.76
CA GLY A 111 12.74 -13.11 8.84
C GLY A 111 13.27 -12.01 9.75
N VAL A 112 13.75 -10.89 9.19
CA VAL A 112 14.20 -9.72 9.96
C VAL A 112 13.08 -9.13 10.81
N LEU A 113 11.87 -9.01 10.26
CA LEU A 113 10.71 -8.47 10.97
C LEU A 113 10.25 -9.41 12.10
N LYS A 114 10.27 -10.72 11.86
CA LYS A 114 9.98 -11.74 12.88
C LYS A 114 10.98 -11.67 14.04
N ASP A 115 12.27 -11.58 13.75
CA ASP A 115 13.34 -11.44 14.77
C ASP A 115 13.23 -10.11 15.54
N TRP A 116 12.74 -9.05 14.90
CA TRP A 116 12.43 -7.78 15.56
C TRP A 116 11.25 -7.90 16.53
N GLY A 117 10.44 -8.95 16.40
CA GLY A 117 9.26 -9.21 17.22
C GLY A 117 7.98 -8.60 16.68
N MET A 118 7.79 -8.61 15.36
CA MET A 118 6.56 -8.20 14.69
C MET A 118 5.34 -8.91 15.25
N GLN A 119 4.27 -8.16 15.55
CA GLN A 119 3.02 -8.67 16.11
C GLN A 119 1.84 -8.61 15.13
N ALA A 120 1.88 -7.67 14.19
CA ALA A 120 0.96 -7.56 13.05
C ALA A 120 1.74 -7.02 11.85
N SER A 121 1.19 -7.13 10.63
CA SER A 121 1.92 -6.77 9.43
C SER A 121 1.06 -6.01 8.41
N LEU A 122 1.70 -5.06 7.72
CA LEU A 122 1.23 -4.51 6.44
C LEU A 122 1.58 -5.44 5.26
N ALA A 123 1.94 -6.69 5.54
CA ALA A 123 2.34 -7.70 4.58
C ALA A 123 3.44 -7.21 3.61
N THR A 124 3.23 -7.41 2.33
CA THR A 124 4.10 -6.93 1.25
C THR A 124 3.31 -5.99 0.34
N VAL A 125 4.01 -5.14 -0.38
CA VAL A 125 3.38 -4.15 -1.27
C VAL A 125 3.00 -4.78 -2.62
N THR A 126 3.81 -5.68 -3.17
CA THR A 126 3.59 -6.25 -4.50
C THR A 126 3.24 -7.72 -4.45
N SER A 127 2.53 -8.21 -5.47
CA SER A 127 1.87 -9.53 -5.48
C SER A 127 2.83 -10.70 -5.45
N ALA A 128 3.92 -10.72 -6.24
CA ALA A 128 4.86 -11.84 -6.26
C ALA A 128 5.62 -12.00 -4.94
N PRO A 129 6.17 -10.95 -4.30
CA PRO A 129 6.64 -10.99 -2.92
C PRO A 129 5.57 -11.47 -1.93
N GLY A 130 4.32 -10.99 -2.07
CA GLY A 130 3.20 -11.40 -1.22
C GLY A 130 2.94 -12.90 -1.26
N ALA A 131 2.84 -13.46 -2.46
CA ALA A 131 2.66 -14.90 -2.64
C ALA A 131 3.80 -15.72 -1.99
N ALA A 132 5.03 -15.21 -2.01
CA ALA A 132 6.17 -15.89 -1.40
C ALA A 132 6.16 -15.86 0.15
N VAL A 133 5.63 -14.79 0.75
CA VAL A 133 5.67 -14.60 2.22
C VAL A 133 4.40 -15.05 2.91
N SER A 134 3.24 -15.03 2.24
CA SER A 134 1.94 -15.36 2.85
C SER A 134 1.88 -16.73 3.56
N PRO A 135 2.52 -17.80 3.05
CA PRO A 135 2.59 -19.07 3.78
C PRO A 135 3.27 -18.93 5.15
N SER A 136 4.28 -18.05 5.26
CA SER A 136 4.98 -17.82 6.54
C SER A 136 4.10 -17.07 7.55
N TYR A 137 3.30 -16.11 7.11
CA TYR A 137 2.30 -15.46 7.99
C TYR A 137 1.29 -16.47 8.53
N ALA A 138 0.84 -17.40 7.68
CA ALA A 138 -0.10 -18.44 8.08
C ALA A 138 0.52 -19.43 9.09
N GLU A 139 1.74 -19.91 8.83
CA GLU A 139 2.46 -20.85 9.70
C GLU A 139 2.74 -20.23 11.07
N ASP A 140 3.22 -18.99 11.09
CA ASP A 140 3.62 -18.28 12.30
C ASP A 140 2.45 -17.59 13.02
N LYS A 141 1.23 -17.65 12.43
CA LYS A 141 0.02 -17.01 12.96
C LYS A 141 0.23 -15.52 13.25
N ILE A 142 0.77 -14.80 12.30
CA ILE A 142 0.89 -13.34 12.33
C ILE A 142 -0.19 -12.75 11.43
N PHE A 143 -1.03 -11.89 11.98
CA PHE A 143 -2.02 -11.16 11.17
C PHE A 143 -1.32 -10.27 10.15
N ALA A 144 -1.78 -10.33 8.91
CA ALA A 144 -1.24 -9.52 7.83
C ALA A 144 -2.36 -8.92 6.97
N ILE A 145 -2.20 -7.66 6.57
CA ILE A 145 -3.09 -6.99 5.61
C ILE A 145 -2.24 -6.22 4.60
N THR A 146 -2.34 -6.58 3.33
CA THR A 146 -1.59 -5.88 2.29
C THR A 146 -2.33 -4.65 1.79
N PRO A 147 -1.65 -3.51 1.64
CA PRO A 147 -2.24 -2.33 1.03
C PRO A 147 -2.40 -2.45 -0.49
N SER A 148 -1.65 -3.35 -1.16
CA SER A 148 -1.50 -3.29 -2.60
C SER A 148 -1.27 -4.65 -3.29
N GLY A 149 -0.90 -5.70 -2.55
CA GLY A 149 -0.73 -7.03 -3.13
C GLY A 149 -2.07 -7.64 -3.56
N SER A 150 -2.52 -7.34 -4.76
CA SER A 150 -3.88 -7.56 -5.26
C SER A 150 -4.14 -8.95 -5.83
N SER A 151 -3.08 -9.73 -6.15
CA SER A 151 -3.22 -11.08 -6.66
C SER A 151 -3.89 -12.02 -5.66
N THR A 152 -4.73 -12.92 -6.17
CA THR A 152 -5.34 -14.00 -5.38
C THR A 152 -4.30 -14.91 -4.75
N SER A 153 -3.09 -15.02 -5.34
CA SER A 153 -1.97 -15.78 -4.77
C SER A 153 -1.44 -15.23 -3.43
N VAL A 154 -1.81 -14.00 -3.06
CA VAL A 154 -1.46 -13.42 -1.76
C VAL A 154 -2.33 -13.98 -0.63
N ILE A 155 -3.56 -14.35 -0.91
CA ILE A 155 -4.52 -14.83 0.09
C ILE A 155 -4.89 -16.31 -0.06
N PHE A 156 -4.55 -16.96 -1.19
CA PHE A 156 -4.82 -18.37 -1.44
C PHE A 156 -3.54 -19.13 -1.77
N ALA A 157 -3.40 -20.33 -1.21
CA ALA A 157 -2.32 -21.27 -1.56
C ALA A 157 -2.53 -21.90 -2.95
N ASP A 158 -3.76 -22.00 -3.42
CA ASP A 158 -4.14 -22.44 -4.77
C ASP A 158 -5.01 -21.34 -5.40
N PRO A 159 -4.38 -20.31 -6.01
CA PRO A 159 -5.08 -19.16 -6.56
C PRO A 159 -5.94 -19.49 -7.78
N ASP A 160 -5.59 -20.51 -8.56
CA ASP A 160 -6.35 -20.92 -9.75
C ASP A 160 -7.73 -21.50 -9.40
N ASN A 161 -7.83 -22.17 -8.26
CA ASN A 161 -9.08 -22.76 -7.77
C ASN A 161 -9.69 -21.97 -6.59
N LEU A 162 -9.10 -20.84 -6.21
CA LEU A 162 -9.48 -20.01 -5.04
C LEU A 162 -9.66 -20.86 -3.79
N SER A 163 -8.70 -21.75 -3.53
CA SER A 163 -8.75 -22.69 -2.42
C SER A 163 -7.49 -22.61 -1.53
N GLY A 164 -7.62 -23.11 -0.29
CA GLY A 164 -6.54 -23.03 0.67
C GLY A 164 -6.26 -21.60 1.13
N ALA A 165 -7.32 -20.81 1.41
CA ALA A 165 -7.17 -19.48 1.97
C ALA A 165 -6.31 -19.52 3.24
N PHE A 166 -5.36 -18.59 3.36
CA PHE A 166 -4.48 -18.50 4.53
C PHE A 166 -5.24 -18.12 5.81
N GLY A 167 -6.35 -17.37 5.68
CA GLY A 167 -7.27 -17.05 6.76
C GLY A 167 -6.81 -15.98 7.74
N ASN A 168 -5.54 -15.58 7.69
CA ASN A 168 -4.96 -14.49 8.49
C ASN A 168 -4.19 -13.46 7.63
N VAL A 169 -4.26 -13.61 6.30
CA VAL A 169 -3.74 -12.65 5.33
C VAL A 169 -4.91 -12.00 4.61
N PHE A 170 -4.99 -10.68 4.68
CA PHE A 170 -6.08 -9.86 4.16
C PHE A 170 -5.57 -8.87 3.13
N GLN A 171 -6.47 -8.37 2.27
CA GLN A 171 -6.18 -7.32 1.29
C GLN A 171 -6.98 -6.05 1.64
N MET A 172 -6.35 -4.89 1.56
CA MET A 172 -7.02 -3.59 1.57
C MET A 172 -7.32 -3.14 0.14
N CYS A 173 -6.47 -3.47 -0.81
CA CYS A 173 -6.66 -3.22 -2.24
C CYS A 173 -7.74 -4.11 -2.84
N PHE A 174 -8.39 -3.68 -3.91
CA PHE A 174 -9.27 -4.57 -4.69
C PHE A 174 -8.45 -5.59 -5.50
N THR A 175 -9.02 -6.79 -5.66
CA THR A 175 -8.29 -7.95 -6.21
C THR A 175 -8.09 -7.86 -7.71
N ASP A 176 -7.08 -8.58 -8.24
CA ASP A 176 -6.87 -8.71 -9.68
C ASP A 176 -8.14 -9.14 -10.44
N PRO A 177 -8.92 -10.15 -9.97
CA PRO A 177 -10.19 -10.48 -10.60
C PRO A 177 -11.17 -9.31 -10.67
N ASN A 178 -11.26 -8.50 -9.62
CA ASN A 178 -12.12 -7.33 -9.60
C ASN A 178 -11.63 -6.24 -10.55
N GLN A 179 -10.32 -6.05 -10.65
CA GLN A 179 -9.72 -5.08 -11.58
C GLN A 179 -10.03 -5.44 -13.04
N GLY A 180 -9.83 -6.71 -13.42
CA GLY A 180 -10.10 -7.18 -14.77
C GLY A 180 -11.57 -7.07 -15.13
N THR A 181 -12.46 -7.57 -14.28
CA THR A 181 -13.91 -7.51 -14.49
C THR A 181 -14.40 -6.05 -14.57
N ALA A 182 -14.04 -5.20 -13.61
CA ALA A 182 -14.47 -3.81 -13.60
C ALA A 182 -13.94 -3.01 -14.79
N SER A 183 -12.73 -3.30 -15.27
CA SER A 183 -12.17 -2.65 -16.47
C SER A 183 -12.96 -3.01 -17.73
N ALA A 184 -13.32 -4.29 -17.93
CA ALA A 184 -14.12 -4.71 -19.05
C ALA A 184 -15.56 -4.15 -18.97
N ASP A 185 -16.14 -4.11 -17.78
CA ASP A 185 -17.45 -3.48 -17.54
C ASP A 185 -17.43 -1.99 -17.89
N TYR A 186 -16.41 -1.26 -17.40
CA TYR A 186 -16.28 0.16 -17.64
C TYR A 186 -16.11 0.47 -19.14
N ILE A 187 -15.17 -0.21 -19.81
CA ILE A 187 -14.92 -0.02 -21.24
C ILE A 187 -16.19 -0.35 -22.06
N SER A 188 -16.86 -1.44 -21.74
CA SER A 188 -18.09 -1.84 -22.48
C SER A 188 -19.25 -0.86 -22.29
N GLY A 189 -19.28 -0.13 -21.15
CA GLY A 189 -20.27 0.90 -20.83
C GLY A 189 -19.98 2.26 -21.47
N HIS A 190 -18.75 2.49 -21.95
CA HIS A 190 -18.27 3.81 -22.43
C HIS A 190 -17.79 3.72 -23.88
N ALA A 191 -18.73 3.67 -24.81
CA ALA A 191 -18.44 3.53 -26.24
C ALA A 191 -17.63 4.70 -26.84
N ASP A 192 -17.54 5.82 -26.16
CA ASP A 192 -16.72 6.98 -26.52
C ASP A 192 -15.23 6.72 -26.32
N LEU A 193 -14.84 5.74 -25.51
CA LEU A 193 -13.43 5.33 -25.34
C LEU A 193 -12.91 4.57 -26.55
N GLY A 194 -13.78 3.83 -27.25
CA GLY A 194 -13.45 2.94 -28.34
C GLY A 194 -14.25 1.63 -28.28
N SER A 195 -13.89 0.68 -29.13
CA SER A 195 -14.60 -0.63 -29.23
C SER A 195 -13.71 -1.81 -29.61
N GLN A 196 -12.46 -1.56 -30.01
CA GLN A 196 -11.51 -2.57 -30.46
C GLN A 196 -10.31 -2.58 -29.50
N VAL A 197 -10.30 -3.54 -28.57
CA VAL A 197 -9.30 -3.57 -27.49
C VAL A 197 -8.09 -4.40 -27.93
N ALA A 198 -6.90 -3.82 -27.80
CA ALA A 198 -5.67 -4.60 -27.70
C ALA A 198 -5.23 -4.68 -26.23
N ILE A 199 -4.62 -5.77 -25.84
CA ILE A 199 -4.05 -5.98 -24.50
C ILE A 199 -2.56 -6.20 -24.64
N ILE A 200 -1.75 -5.54 -23.78
CA ILE A 200 -0.35 -5.88 -23.60
C ILE A 200 -0.13 -6.17 -22.11
N TYR A 201 0.30 -7.40 -21.79
CA TYR A 201 0.43 -7.84 -20.42
C TYR A 201 1.70 -8.67 -20.17
N LYS A 202 2.15 -8.72 -18.91
CA LYS A 202 3.30 -9.51 -18.48
C LYS A 202 2.83 -10.92 -18.11
N ASN A 203 3.20 -11.90 -18.93
CA ASN A 203 2.64 -13.26 -18.85
C ASN A 203 3.27 -14.14 -17.76
N ASP A 204 4.37 -13.72 -17.17
CA ASP A 204 5.09 -14.39 -16.08
C ASP A 204 4.88 -13.70 -14.71
N ASP A 205 3.96 -12.73 -14.63
CA ASP A 205 3.59 -12.04 -13.40
C ASP A 205 2.16 -12.39 -12.97
N ASN A 206 1.99 -12.86 -11.74
CA ASN A 206 0.71 -13.23 -11.17
C ASN A 206 -0.31 -12.09 -11.19
N TYR A 207 0.12 -10.87 -10.90
CA TYR A 207 -0.70 -9.66 -10.94
C TYR A 207 -1.23 -9.39 -12.36
N SER A 208 -0.32 -9.20 -13.31
CA SER A 208 -0.67 -8.84 -14.69
C SER A 208 -1.55 -9.92 -15.37
N LYS A 209 -1.19 -11.20 -15.14
CA LYS A 209 -1.94 -12.34 -15.67
C LYS A 209 -3.31 -12.48 -15.03
N GLY A 210 -3.43 -12.28 -13.73
CA GLY A 210 -4.72 -12.39 -13.00
C GLY A 210 -5.75 -11.38 -13.51
N ILE A 211 -5.33 -10.15 -13.74
CA ILE A 211 -6.19 -9.11 -14.32
C ILE A 211 -6.54 -9.41 -15.78
N HIS A 212 -5.53 -9.82 -16.59
CA HIS A 212 -5.75 -10.19 -17.98
C HIS A 212 -6.81 -11.28 -18.12
N ASP A 213 -6.69 -12.38 -17.39
CA ASP A 213 -7.55 -13.56 -17.53
C ASP A 213 -9.01 -13.21 -17.21
N THR A 214 -9.25 -12.40 -16.18
CA THR A 214 -10.60 -11.97 -15.79
C THR A 214 -11.16 -10.88 -16.70
N PHE A 215 -10.31 -9.98 -17.21
CA PHE A 215 -10.71 -9.03 -18.25
C PHE A 215 -11.20 -9.75 -19.52
N VAL A 216 -10.44 -10.74 -20.01
CA VAL A 216 -10.79 -11.50 -21.22
C VAL A 216 -12.12 -12.25 -21.03
N ALA A 217 -12.32 -12.87 -19.85
CA ALA A 217 -13.56 -13.57 -19.54
C ALA A 217 -14.77 -12.63 -19.53
N GLU A 218 -14.65 -11.47 -18.89
CA GLU A 218 -15.74 -10.48 -18.82
C GLU A 218 -15.96 -9.77 -20.16
N ALA A 219 -14.90 -9.43 -20.90
CA ALA A 219 -14.99 -8.89 -22.25
C ALA A 219 -15.81 -9.79 -23.19
N ALA A 220 -15.61 -11.11 -23.09
CA ALA A 220 -16.40 -12.08 -23.84
C ALA A 220 -17.89 -12.06 -23.41
N ALA A 221 -18.18 -11.94 -22.11
CA ALA A 221 -19.54 -11.84 -21.59
C ALA A 221 -20.26 -10.55 -22.05
N LYS A 222 -19.51 -9.46 -22.18
CA LYS A 222 -20.00 -8.15 -22.64
C LYS A 222 -19.99 -7.96 -24.15
N ASN A 223 -19.48 -8.91 -24.92
CA ASN A 223 -19.23 -8.82 -26.37
C ASN A 223 -18.28 -7.66 -26.73
N LEU A 224 -17.34 -7.31 -25.85
CA LEU A 224 -16.26 -6.37 -26.13
C LEU A 224 -15.20 -7.04 -26.99
N ALA A 225 -14.85 -6.43 -28.13
CA ALA A 225 -13.95 -7.05 -29.09
C ALA A 225 -12.49 -6.93 -28.65
N ILE A 226 -11.82 -8.05 -28.36
CA ILE A 226 -10.38 -8.10 -28.19
C ILE A 226 -9.78 -8.47 -29.55
N VAL A 227 -9.05 -7.55 -30.17
CA VAL A 227 -8.50 -7.68 -31.52
C VAL A 227 -7.04 -8.10 -31.54
N TYR A 228 -6.33 -7.92 -30.44
CA TYR A 228 -4.94 -8.34 -30.28
C TYR A 228 -4.58 -8.55 -28.80
N GLU A 229 -3.81 -9.57 -28.54
CA GLU A 229 -3.17 -9.84 -27.25
C GLU A 229 -1.66 -9.97 -27.45
N GLY A 230 -0.88 -9.12 -26.80
CA GLY A 230 0.57 -9.12 -26.80
C GLY A 230 1.12 -9.43 -25.40
N THR A 231 2.20 -10.19 -25.35
CA THR A 231 2.87 -10.52 -24.09
C THR A 231 4.29 -10.00 -24.04
N PHE A 232 4.80 -9.86 -22.82
CA PHE A 232 6.20 -9.67 -22.55
C PHE A 232 6.61 -10.36 -21.23
N ASP A 233 7.90 -10.47 -21.01
CA ASP A 233 8.55 -10.96 -19.80
C ASP A 233 9.76 -10.07 -19.45
N ASP A 234 10.49 -10.37 -18.38
CA ASP A 234 11.65 -9.56 -17.96
C ASP A 234 12.75 -9.48 -19.00
N SER A 235 12.84 -10.44 -19.93
CA SER A 235 13.88 -10.47 -20.96
C SER A 235 13.66 -9.48 -22.10
N ASN A 236 12.41 -9.01 -22.29
CA ASN A 236 12.01 -8.16 -23.40
C ASN A 236 11.15 -6.93 -22.99
N ALA A 237 11.14 -6.59 -21.70
CA ALA A 237 10.36 -5.48 -21.13
C ALA A 237 10.86 -4.07 -21.49
N GLN A 238 11.74 -3.91 -22.49
CA GLN A 238 12.31 -2.62 -22.89
C GLN A 238 11.84 -2.15 -24.29
N ASP A 239 11.37 -3.06 -25.14
CA ASP A 239 10.94 -2.75 -26.51
C ASP A 239 9.59 -3.40 -26.82
N PHE A 240 8.59 -2.56 -26.96
CA PHE A 240 7.19 -2.93 -27.25
C PHE A 240 6.77 -2.58 -28.68
N THR A 241 7.70 -2.16 -29.53
CA THR A 241 7.38 -1.70 -30.91
C THR A 241 6.70 -2.77 -31.76
N VAL A 242 7.01 -4.06 -31.51
CA VAL A 242 6.36 -5.19 -32.21
C VAL A 242 4.90 -5.35 -31.74
N GLN A 243 4.66 -5.32 -30.44
CA GLN A 243 3.32 -5.46 -29.87
C GLN A 243 2.45 -4.26 -30.27
N LEU A 244 2.98 -3.06 -30.18
CA LEU A 244 2.30 -1.82 -30.59
C LEU A 244 1.98 -1.82 -32.09
N GLY A 245 2.92 -2.25 -32.95
CA GLY A 245 2.69 -2.37 -34.39
C GLY A 245 1.55 -3.33 -34.73
N LYS A 246 1.50 -4.50 -34.06
CA LYS A 246 0.43 -5.48 -34.26
C LYS A 246 -0.92 -4.99 -33.73
N ALA A 247 -0.96 -4.30 -32.59
CA ALA A 247 -2.17 -3.68 -32.07
C ALA A 247 -2.73 -2.64 -33.06
N GLN A 248 -1.86 -1.79 -33.61
CA GLN A 248 -2.23 -0.79 -34.62
C GLN A 248 -2.71 -1.44 -35.92
N GLU A 249 -2.03 -2.47 -36.43
CA GLU A 249 -2.41 -3.24 -37.61
C GLU A 249 -3.77 -3.95 -37.44
N ALA A 250 -4.08 -4.39 -36.21
CA ALA A 250 -5.36 -5.01 -35.86
C ALA A 250 -6.50 -3.97 -35.73
N GLY A 251 -6.18 -2.68 -35.78
CA GLY A 251 -7.15 -1.59 -35.70
C GLY A 251 -7.65 -1.32 -34.28
N ALA A 252 -6.83 -1.63 -33.27
CA ALA A 252 -7.18 -1.34 -31.88
C ALA A 252 -7.26 0.18 -31.65
N ASP A 253 -8.36 0.63 -31.06
CA ASP A 253 -8.63 1.99 -30.64
C ASP A 253 -8.50 2.17 -29.12
N ILE A 254 -8.47 1.05 -28.37
CA ILE A 254 -8.14 0.99 -26.93
C ILE A 254 -6.93 0.09 -26.75
N LEU A 255 -5.99 0.52 -25.89
CA LEU A 255 -4.88 -0.31 -25.42
C LEU A 255 -5.01 -0.52 -23.91
N PHE A 256 -5.46 -1.71 -23.52
CA PHE A 256 -5.57 -2.12 -22.12
C PHE A 256 -4.21 -2.63 -21.61
N LEU A 257 -3.76 -2.06 -20.50
CA LEU A 257 -2.44 -2.26 -19.92
C LEU A 257 -2.55 -2.72 -18.46
N PRO A 258 -2.83 -4.01 -18.19
CA PRO A 258 -2.82 -4.56 -16.83
C PRO A 258 -1.38 -4.81 -16.35
N ILE A 259 -0.61 -3.74 -16.20
CA ILE A 259 0.84 -3.77 -15.92
C ILE A 259 1.25 -2.62 -14.99
N TYR A 260 2.46 -2.70 -14.46
CA TYR A 260 3.05 -1.65 -13.64
C TYR A 260 3.45 -0.41 -14.46
N TYR A 261 3.61 0.73 -13.77
CA TYR A 261 3.87 2.03 -14.40
C TYR A 261 5.18 2.09 -15.20
N ASP A 262 6.23 1.35 -14.82
CA ASP A 262 7.52 1.39 -15.49
C ASP A 262 7.43 0.88 -16.94
N PRO A 263 6.99 -0.37 -17.24
CA PRO A 263 6.75 -0.81 -18.62
C PRO A 263 5.66 0.00 -19.31
N ALA A 264 4.63 0.48 -18.61
CA ALA A 264 3.59 1.33 -19.19
C ALA A 264 4.17 2.64 -19.72
N SER A 265 5.10 3.28 -19.02
CA SER A 265 5.78 4.50 -19.45
C SER A 265 6.55 4.33 -20.75
N LEU A 266 7.18 3.16 -20.92
CA LEU A 266 7.88 2.80 -22.16
C LEU A 266 6.90 2.58 -23.32
N ILE A 267 5.76 1.91 -23.05
CA ILE A 267 4.70 1.70 -24.05
C ILE A 267 4.14 3.05 -24.51
N LEU A 268 3.81 3.96 -23.59
CA LEU A 268 3.31 5.30 -23.96
C LEU A 268 4.33 6.07 -24.80
N THR A 269 5.60 6.03 -24.39
CA THR A 269 6.70 6.70 -25.10
C THR A 269 6.88 6.15 -26.51
N GLN A 270 6.89 4.82 -26.67
CA GLN A 270 7.09 4.15 -27.95
C GLN A 270 5.86 4.33 -28.87
N ALA A 271 4.65 4.22 -28.34
CA ALA A 271 3.42 4.49 -29.10
C ALA A 271 3.39 5.92 -29.65
N ASN A 272 3.77 6.91 -28.84
CA ASN A 272 3.88 8.29 -29.28
C ASN A 272 4.93 8.44 -30.40
N GLY A 273 6.11 7.78 -30.27
CA GLY A 273 7.16 7.75 -31.30
C GLY A 273 6.69 7.12 -32.62
N MET A 274 5.80 6.16 -32.57
CA MET A 274 5.18 5.51 -33.75
C MET A 274 3.98 6.30 -34.32
N GLY A 275 3.52 7.34 -33.63
CA GLY A 275 2.29 8.08 -33.99
C GLY A 275 1.01 7.28 -33.76
N TYR A 276 1.07 6.20 -32.97
CA TYR A 276 -0.08 5.42 -32.56
C TYR A 276 -0.73 6.03 -31.31
N LYS A 277 -2.00 6.39 -31.39
CA LYS A 277 -2.73 7.13 -30.34
C LYS A 277 -4.05 6.44 -30.00
N PRO A 278 -4.03 5.25 -29.41
CA PRO A 278 -5.24 4.63 -28.87
C PRO A 278 -5.65 5.34 -27.57
N THR A 279 -6.85 5.07 -27.08
CA THR A 279 -7.19 5.33 -25.69
C THR A 279 -6.40 4.35 -24.82
N PHE A 280 -5.51 4.84 -23.97
CA PHE A 280 -4.80 4.00 -23.00
C PHE A 280 -5.67 3.79 -21.77
N PHE A 281 -5.82 2.54 -21.37
CA PHE A 281 -6.59 2.15 -20.20
C PHE A 281 -5.75 1.25 -19.32
N GLY A 282 -5.45 1.71 -18.11
CA GLY A 282 -4.67 1.00 -17.11
C GLY A 282 -5.51 0.54 -15.92
N VAL A 283 -4.82 -0.02 -14.97
CA VAL A 283 -5.32 -0.49 -13.69
C VAL A 283 -4.50 0.16 -12.57
N ASP A 284 -4.67 -0.29 -11.33
CA ASP A 284 -3.96 0.29 -10.17
C ASP A 284 -2.44 0.38 -10.37
N GLY A 285 -1.82 -0.62 -11.01
CA GLY A 285 -0.37 -0.64 -11.26
C GLY A 285 0.15 0.48 -12.16
N MET A 286 -0.71 1.23 -12.85
CA MET A 286 -0.29 2.45 -13.55
C MET A 286 -0.34 3.70 -12.67
N ASP A 287 -0.96 3.63 -11.48
CA ASP A 287 -0.92 4.75 -10.54
C ASP A 287 0.51 4.95 -9.99
N GLY A 288 0.98 6.17 -10.05
CA GLY A 288 2.38 6.52 -9.77
C GLY A 288 3.20 6.86 -11.01
N ILE A 289 2.67 6.62 -12.24
CA ILE A 289 3.37 6.97 -13.50
C ILE A 289 3.75 8.46 -13.57
N LEU A 290 2.94 9.33 -12.96
CA LEU A 290 3.22 10.77 -12.89
C LEU A 290 4.42 11.12 -11.98
N GLY A 291 4.80 10.22 -11.07
CA GLY A 291 5.97 10.36 -10.19
C GLY A 291 7.25 9.70 -10.73
N LEU A 292 7.19 9.06 -11.90
CA LEU A 292 8.35 8.34 -12.45
C LEU A 292 9.41 9.31 -12.94
N GLU A 293 10.60 9.25 -12.35
CA GLU A 293 11.71 10.11 -12.70
C GLU A 293 12.15 9.89 -14.16
N GLY A 294 12.24 10.98 -14.90
CA GLY A 294 12.66 10.97 -16.32
C GLY A 294 11.55 10.65 -17.32
N PHE A 295 10.34 10.34 -16.88
CA PHE A 295 9.19 10.16 -17.78
C PHE A 295 8.58 11.52 -18.16
N ASP A 296 8.27 11.69 -19.44
CA ASP A 296 7.49 12.85 -19.93
C ASP A 296 6.01 12.65 -19.61
N THR A 297 5.55 13.21 -18.51
CA THR A 297 4.17 13.06 -18.02
C THR A 297 3.11 13.57 -18.98
N SER A 298 3.47 14.41 -19.96
CA SER A 298 2.54 14.84 -21.01
C SER A 298 2.08 13.68 -21.91
N LEU A 299 2.83 12.57 -21.93
CA LEU A 299 2.46 11.35 -22.66
C LEU A 299 1.37 10.55 -21.96
N ALA A 300 1.13 10.83 -20.69
CA ALA A 300 0.06 10.20 -19.92
C ALA A 300 -1.27 10.96 -19.98
N GLU A 301 -1.34 12.11 -20.65
CA GLU A 301 -2.60 12.86 -20.84
C GLU A 301 -3.66 11.99 -21.52
N GLY A 302 -4.85 11.90 -20.92
CA GLY A 302 -5.97 11.09 -21.41
C GLY A 302 -5.87 9.59 -21.07
N VAL A 303 -4.90 9.16 -20.29
CA VAL A 303 -4.83 7.78 -19.77
C VAL A 303 -5.90 7.59 -18.70
N TYR A 304 -6.70 6.55 -18.83
CA TYR A 304 -7.70 6.13 -17.84
C TYR A 304 -7.14 5.07 -16.90
N LEU A 305 -7.55 5.13 -15.63
CA LEU A 305 -7.24 4.14 -14.60
C LEU A 305 -8.49 3.82 -13.78
N LEU A 306 -8.59 2.59 -13.27
CA LEU A 306 -9.49 2.29 -12.16
C LEU A 306 -8.71 2.29 -10.84
N THR A 307 -9.17 3.07 -9.88
CA THR A 307 -8.55 3.26 -8.56
C THR A 307 -9.62 3.44 -7.48
N PRO A 308 -9.40 3.01 -6.23
CA PRO A 308 -10.34 3.29 -5.15
C PRO A 308 -10.21 4.72 -4.59
N PHE A 309 -9.16 5.46 -4.97
CA PHE A 309 -8.78 6.74 -4.37
C PHE A 309 -8.63 7.84 -5.41
N SER A 310 -9.09 9.05 -5.09
CA SER A 310 -8.86 10.26 -5.88
C SER A 310 -8.32 11.36 -4.97
N ALA A 311 -7.10 11.83 -5.25
CA ALA A 311 -6.44 12.85 -4.43
C ALA A 311 -7.07 14.25 -4.55
N ASP A 312 -7.97 14.46 -5.51
CA ASP A 312 -8.74 15.69 -5.72
C ASP A 312 -10.13 15.66 -5.05
N ALA A 313 -10.49 14.57 -4.37
CA ALA A 313 -11.73 14.50 -3.61
C ALA A 313 -11.81 15.58 -2.53
N THR A 314 -13.02 16.06 -2.27
CA THR A 314 -13.25 17.25 -1.44
C THR A 314 -13.73 16.95 -0.02
N ASP A 315 -13.88 15.69 0.34
CA ASP A 315 -14.20 15.29 1.70
C ASP A 315 -13.05 15.61 2.67
N GLU A 316 -13.41 15.88 3.92
CA GLU A 316 -12.46 16.37 4.92
C GLU A 316 -11.31 15.39 5.19
N LEU A 317 -11.58 14.08 5.19
CA LEU A 317 -10.56 13.05 5.46
C LEU A 317 -9.51 13.05 4.36
N THR A 318 -9.94 13.02 3.09
CA THR A 318 -9.05 13.06 1.93
C THR A 318 -8.24 14.35 1.88
N VAL A 319 -8.88 15.51 2.05
CA VAL A 319 -8.20 16.81 2.04
C VAL A 319 -7.12 16.89 3.13
N ASN A 320 -7.43 16.43 4.35
CA ASN A 320 -6.46 16.44 5.45
C ASN A 320 -5.28 15.51 5.19
N PHE A 321 -5.54 14.29 4.72
CA PHE A 321 -4.50 13.32 4.37
C PHE A 321 -3.58 13.84 3.26
N VAL A 322 -4.16 14.31 2.15
CA VAL A 322 -3.41 14.85 0.99
C VAL A 322 -2.53 16.03 1.39
N ASN A 323 -3.07 16.96 2.19
CA ASN A 323 -2.31 18.12 2.66
C ASN A 323 -1.14 17.70 3.56
N LYS A 324 -1.37 16.79 4.50
CA LYS A 324 -0.33 16.30 5.42
C LYS A 324 0.75 15.51 4.67
N TYR A 325 0.35 14.68 3.72
CA TYR A 325 1.29 13.92 2.88
C TYR A 325 2.17 14.88 2.06
N LYS A 326 1.56 15.87 1.40
CA LYS A 326 2.29 16.92 0.66
C LYS A 326 3.23 17.73 1.54
N GLU A 327 2.80 18.11 2.73
CA GLU A 327 3.65 18.86 3.67
C GLU A 327 4.87 18.05 4.10
N LYS A 328 4.69 16.74 4.35
CA LYS A 328 5.76 15.89 4.89
C LYS A 328 6.71 15.38 3.79
N PHE A 329 6.21 15.07 2.61
CA PHE A 329 6.98 14.38 1.56
C PHE A 329 7.13 15.17 0.26
N GLY A 330 6.42 16.28 0.07
CA GLY A 330 6.55 17.18 -1.09
C GLY A 330 5.86 16.70 -2.36
N GLU A 331 5.07 15.61 -2.29
CA GLU A 331 4.38 14.99 -3.43
C GLU A 331 2.90 14.71 -3.15
N VAL A 332 2.11 14.45 -4.19
CA VAL A 332 0.71 14.05 -4.06
C VAL A 332 0.65 12.55 -3.78
N PRO A 333 -0.12 12.10 -2.75
CA PRO A 333 -0.26 10.68 -2.49
C PRO A 333 -1.03 9.98 -3.62
N ASN A 334 -0.62 8.76 -3.96
CA ASN A 334 -1.32 7.83 -4.82
C ASN A 334 -2.26 6.90 -4.01
N GLN A 335 -2.98 5.99 -4.69
CA GLN A 335 -3.88 5.05 -4.03
C GLN A 335 -3.17 4.12 -3.03
N PHE A 336 -1.93 3.73 -3.30
CA PHE A 336 -1.15 2.85 -2.41
C PHE A 336 -0.83 3.51 -1.07
N ALA A 337 -0.60 4.81 -1.10
CA ALA A 337 -0.50 5.62 0.11
C ALA A 337 -1.83 5.62 0.89
N ALA A 338 -2.95 5.83 0.19
CA ALA A 338 -4.27 5.86 0.83
C ALA A 338 -4.67 4.49 1.40
N ASP A 339 -4.43 3.38 0.67
CA ASP A 339 -4.68 2.03 1.16
C ASP A 339 -3.82 1.69 2.38
N SER A 340 -2.56 2.12 2.39
CA SER A 340 -1.66 1.91 3.53
C SER A 340 -2.09 2.68 4.78
N TYR A 341 -2.54 3.92 4.60
CA TYR A 341 -3.14 4.71 5.67
C TYR A 341 -4.36 3.99 6.26
N ASP A 342 -5.25 3.51 5.40
CA ASP A 342 -6.43 2.75 5.79
C ASP A 342 -6.07 1.42 6.49
N CYS A 343 -5.03 0.70 6.06
CA CYS A 343 -4.55 -0.51 6.74
C CYS A 343 -4.19 -0.25 8.20
N VAL A 344 -3.43 0.81 8.48
CA VAL A 344 -3.02 1.15 9.85
C VAL A 344 -4.23 1.52 10.70
N TYR A 345 -5.15 2.31 10.17
CA TYR A 345 -6.36 2.69 10.88
C TYR A 345 -7.31 1.51 11.13
N ALA A 346 -7.44 0.60 10.16
CA ALA A 346 -8.24 -0.61 10.31
C ALA A 346 -7.64 -1.55 11.38
N ILE A 347 -6.30 -1.73 11.38
CA ILE A 347 -5.61 -2.48 12.45
C ILE A 347 -5.86 -1.81 13.81
N ALA A 348 -5.73 -0.50 13.90
CA ALA A 348 -5.93 0.23 15.16
C ALA A 348 -7.36 0.09 15.67
N GLN A 349 -8.37 0.25 14.80
CA GLN A 349 -9.80 0.04 15.13
C GLN A 349 -10.03 -1.38 15.62
N ALA A 350 -9.50 -2.39 14.93
CA ALA A 350 -9.66 -3.79 15.30
C ALA A 350 -8.97 -4.12 16.63
N CYS A 351 -7.77 -3.60 16.86
CA CYS A 351 -7.06 -3.75 18.13
C CYS A 351 -7.81 -3.15 19.30
N GLU A 352 -8.36 -1.95 19.13
CA GLU A 352 -9.14 -1.26 20.15
C GLU A 352 -10.43 -2.04 20.47
N ALA A 353 -11.18 -2.45 19.45
CA ALA A 353 -12.42 -3.19 19.59
C ALA A 353 -12.22 -4.56 20.27
N ALA A 354 -11.11 -5.24 19.97
CA ALA A 354 -10.76 -6.56 20.54
C ALA A 354 -10.05 -6.48 21.89
N GLY A 355 -9.76 -5.28 22.42
CA GLY A 355 -9.02 -5.11 23.67
C GLY A 355 -7.59 -5.70 23.56
N VAL A 356 -6.91 -5.47 22.44
CA VAL A 356 -5.50 -5.88 22.25
C VAL A 356 -4.60 -5.02 23.12
N THR A 357 -3.56 -5.64 23.70
CA THR A 357 -2.52 -4.96 24.47
C THR A 357 -1.14 -5.33 23.93
N ALA A 358 -0.16 -4.48 24.15
CA ALA A 358 1.19 -4.63 23.57
C ALA A 358 1.99 -5.81 24.15
N ASP A 359 1.56 -6.39 25.26
CA ASP A 359 2.17 -7.56 25.90
C ASP A 359 1.61 -8.90 25.39
N MET A 360 0.55 -8.87 24.56
CA MET A 360 0.03 -10.06 23.89
C MET A 360 1.02 -10.61 22.87
N SER A 361 1.04 -11.94 22.75
CA SER A 361 1.81 -12.60 21.69
C SER A 361 1.22 -12.35 20.30
N ALA A 362 2.00 -12.53 19.24
CA ALA A 362 1.55 -12.33 17.88
C ALA A 362 0.36 -13.22 17.49
N ASP A 363 0.33 -14.49 17.96
CA ASP A 363 -0.76 -15.42 17.67
C ASP A 363 -2.06 -15.07 18.43
N GLU A 364 -1.97 -14.52 19.64
CA GLU A 364 -3.14 -13.99 20.38
C GLU A 364 -3.71 -12.75 19.66
N ILE A 365 -2.85 -11.84 19.21
CA ILE A 365 -3.25 -10.66 18.42
C ILE A 365 -3.86 -11.11 17.08
N CYS A 366 -3.22 -12.05 16.39
CA CYS A 366 -3.70 -12.58 15.12
C CYS A 366 -5.12 -13.13 15.25
N ALA A 367 -5.39 -13.98 16.24
CA ALA A 367 -6.71 -14.56 16.45
C ALA A 367 -7.79 -13.47 16.67
N LYS A 368 -7.47 -12.43 17.45
CA LYS A 368 -8.37 -11.30 17.70
C LYS A 368 -8.62 -10.45 16.46
N LEU A 369 -7.56 -10.16 15.70
CA LEU A 369 -7.68 -9.35 14.49
C LEU A 369 -8.46 -10.08 13.39
N VAL A 370 -8.24 -11.39 13.20
CA VAL A 370 -9.02 -12.18 12.23
C VAL A 370 -10.50 -12.16 12.58
N GLU A 371 -10.88 -12.32 13.87
CA GLU A 371 -12.27 -12.23 14.32
C GLU A 371 -12.88 -10.85 14.04
N GLN A 372 -12.13 -9.78 14.30
CA GLN A 372 -12.59 -8.41 14.04
C GLN A 372 -12.74 -8.15 12.55
N PHE A 373 -11.74 -8.43 11.75
CA PHE A 373 -11.75 -8.16 10.30
C PHE A 373 -12.87 -8.90 9.57
N THR A 374 -13.24 -10.11 10.02
CA THR A 374 -14.33 -10.88 9.43
C THR A 374 -15.73 -10.44 9.91
N SER A 375 -15.83 -9.49 10.83
CA SER A 375 -17.10 -9.02 11.41
C SER A 375 -17.29 -7.51 11.46
N MET A 376 -16.20 -6.73 11.38
CA MET A 376 -16.26 -5.28 11.44
C MET A 376 -16.60 -4.65 10.09
N THR A 377 -17.02 -3.39 10.15
CA THR A 377 -17.09 -2.47 9.02
C THR A 377 -16.09 -1.36 9.22
N PHE A 378 -15.40 -0.96 8.16
CA PHE A 378 -14.43 0.11 8.17
C PHE A 378 -14.72 1.12 7.06
N SER A 379 -14.57 2.41 7.36
CA SER A 379 -14.65 3.49 6.39
C SER A 379 -13.39 4.33 6.47
N GLY A 380 -12.73 4.52 5.34
CA GLY A 380 -11.46 5.23 5.22
C GLY A 380 -11.37 6.05 3.95
N LEU A 381 -10.15 6.32 3.52
CA LEU A 381 -9.85 7.09 2.31
C LEU A 381 -10.29 6.37 1.04
N THR A 382 -10.19 5.03 1.03
CA THR A 382 -10.32 4.21 -0.17
C THR A 382 -11.68 3.50 -0.29
N GLY A 383 -12.56 3.69 0.67
CA GLY A 383 -13.91 3.17 0.64
C GLY A 383 -14.72 3.47 1.89
N SER A 384 -16.03 3.41 1.75
CA SER A 384 -16.98 3.48 2.85
C SER A 384 -17.59 2.11 3.11
N GLU A 385 -17.86 1.80 4.38
CA GLU A 385 -18.52 0.56 4.81
C GLU A 385 -17.84 -0.73 4.27
N MET A 386 -16.52 -0.71 4.12
CA MET A 386 -15.73 -1.86 3.69
C MET A 386 -15.84 -3.00 4.71
N THR A 387 -15.98 -4.21 4.20
CA THR A 387 -15.99 -5.46 4.98
C THR A 387 -15.05 -6.46 4.33
N TRP A 388 -14.64 -7.47 5.07
CA TRP A 388 -13.78 -8.53 4.58
C TRP A 388 -14.45 -9.89 4.62
N THR A 389 -14.21 -10.70 3.59
CA THR A 389 -14.59 -12.11 3.59
C THR A 389 -13.66 -12.91 4.52
N ALA A 390 -14.08 -14.13 4.87
CA ALA A 390 -13.22 -15.06 5.62
C ALA A 390 -11.94 -15.48 4.85
N ASN A 391 -11.90 -15.24 3.54
CA ASN A 391 -10.74 -15.49 2.70
C ASN A 391 -9.75 -14.32 2.66
N GLY A 392 -10.12 -13.17 3.26
CA GLY A 392 -9.28 -11.97 3.32
C GLY A 392 -9.54 -10.92 2.24
N GLU A 393 -10.50 -11.15 1.34
CA GLU A 393 -10.87 -10.18 0.29
C GLU A 393 -11.72 -9.04 0.87
N VAL A 394 -11.42 -7.80 0.48
CA VAL A 394 -12.22 -6.63 0.86
C VAL A 394 -13.35 -6.36 -0.14
N THR A 395 -14.50 -5.88 0.37
CA THR A 395 -15.55 -5.31 -0.47
C THR A 395 -15.18 -3.86 -0.81
N LYS A 396 -14.69 -3.64 -2.01
CA LYS A 396 -14.26 -2.32 -2.48
C LYS A 396 -14.66 -2.13 -3.94
N SER A 397 -15.16 -0.95 -4.27
CA SER A 397 -15.52 -0.59 -5.64
C SER A 397 -14.48 0.37 -6.22
N PRO A 398 -13.96 0.11 -7.42
CA PRO A 398 -13.08 1.05 -8.09
C PRO A 398 -13.85 2.28 -8.57
N LYS A 399 -13.12 3.39 -8.74
CA LYS A 399 -13.57 4.62 -9.38
C LYS A 399 -12.73 4.83 -10.64
N ALA A 400 -13.34 5.37 -11.68
CA ALA A 400 -12.57 5.76 -12.85
C ALA A 400 -11.91 7.12 -12.60
N VAL A 401 -10.65 7.22 -12.96
CA VAL A 401 -9.91 8.48 -13.06
C VAL A 401 -9.28 8.61 -14.42
N VAL A 402 -9.07 9.84 -14.86
CA VAL A 402 -8.33 10.16 -16.09
C VAL A 402 -7.22 11.15 -15.76
N ILE A 403 -6.07 10.99 -16.41
CA ILE A 403 -4.98 11.96 -16.26
C ILE A 403 -5.29 13.18 -17.14
N GLN A 404 -5.41 14.35 -16.51
CA GLN A 404 -5.66 15.64 -17.17
C GLN A 404 -4.78 16.73 -16.56
N ASN A 405 -4.06 17.46 -17.40
CA ASN A 405 -3.14 18.53 -16.96
C ASN A 405 -2.08 18.02 -15.95
N GLY A 406 -1.66 16.77 -16.12
CA GLY A 406 -0.64 16.14 -15.27
C GLY A 406 -1.11 15.76 -13.86
N VAL A 407 -2.43 15.63 -13.63
CA VAL A 407 -3.01 15.16 -12.37
C VAL A 407 -4.11 14.12 -12.64
N TYR A 408 -4.36 13.27 -11.63
CA TYR A 408 -5.50 12.35 -11.67
C TYR A 408 -6.78 13.12 -11.34
N VAL A 409 -7.78 12.99 -12.19
CA VAL A 409 -9.09 13.63 -12.05
C VAL A 409 -10.17 12.55 -12.05
N GLY A 410 -11.05 12.57 -11.05
CA GLY A 410 -12.19 11.66 -10.98
C GLY A 410 -13.12 11.84 -12.18
N VAL A 411 -13.53 10.75 -12.81
CA VAL A 411 -14.55 10.77 -13.87
C VAL A 411 -15.92 10.71 -13.19
N GLU A 412 -16.77 11.73 -13.42
CA GLU A 412 -18.15 11.69 -12.94
C GLU A 412 -18.94 10.64 -13.74
N GLU A 413 -19.69 9.76 -13.03
CA GLU A 413 -20.57 8.75 -13.62
C GLU A 413 -21.86 9.36 -14.19
#